data_fd7ff7ff773245472104a7f97a9552dc
#
_entry.id   fd7ff7ff773245472104a7f97a9552dc
#
_cell.length_a   1.000
_cell.length_b   1.000
_cell.length_c   1.000
_cell.angle_alpha   90.00
_cell.angle_beta   90.00
_cell.angle_gamma   90.00
#
_symmetry.space_group_name_H-M   'P 1'
#
loop_
_entity.id
_entity.type
_entity.pdbx_description
1 polymer ?
#
loop_
_entity_poly.entity_id
_entity_poly.type
_entity_poly.pdbx_seq_one_letter_code
_entity_poly.pdbx_strand_id
1 'polypeptide(L)'
;MLPNRTYNELNESCFSQTELSEEAKLRAGLSARKNRRSSLQLTADRKALIAIYKKMQEREEQWGALEALFRDFYIVERVLNDCDERPKRLPVLLHGSHAGLPRIYDIAACMAGRRDGRIDEATVYAFMEAYQSVTPLTMAEVAELPNMLNTALVKLLTLECERALEAENSMETAKSAAAQLERIKERARREAIIDRLSLGEDPVLCECLYGMMKEHDEGIAELINAKLRLEDKSIDGLCAKAAAMRRRSTQRADNVIRSLRCIGGMEWNKAFEDLSITDRELRRDPVYGKMD
;
A
#
# COMPACT_ATOMS: atom_id res chain seq x y z
N MET A 1 -8.88 0.78 15.49
CA MET A 1 -9.11 1.86 14.51
C MET A 1 -7.85 2.71 14.45
N LEU A 2 -6.97 2.51 13.48
CA LEU A 2 -5.84 3.39 13.22
C LEU A 2 -6.36 4.63 12.47
N PRO A 3 -5.84 5.82 12.72
CA PRO A 3 -6.38 7.01 12.10
C PRO A 3 -6.17 6.98 10.58
N ASN A 4 -7.27 7.06 9.85
CA ASN A 4 -7.42 7.04 8.38
C ASN A 4 -6.62 8.11 7.61
N ARG A 5 -5.72 8.86 8.27
CA ARG A 5 -5.04 10.02 7.68
C ARG A 5 -3.70 9.74 6.99
N THR A 6 -3.08 8.59 7.25
CA THR A 6 -1.76 8.23 6.68
C THR A 6 -1.84 7.60 5.29
N TYR A 7 -3.02 7.24 4.80
CA TYR A 7 -3.21 6.43 3.59
C TYR A 7 -3.74 7.19 2.36
N ASN A 8 -4.11 8.46 2.48
CA ASN A 8 -4.65 9.22 1.34
C ASN A 8 -3.63 9.43 0.20
N GLU A 9 -2.32 9.43 0.51
CA GLU A 9 -1.27 9.56 -0.50
C GLU A 9 -1.09 8.29 -1.36
N LEU A 10 -1.60 7.15 -0.90
CA LEU A 10 -1.46 5.86 -1.59
C LEU A 10 -2.47 5.64 -2.73
N ASN A 11 -3.42 6.55 -2.94
CA ASN A 11 -4.48 6.43 -3.95
C ASN A 11 -4.21 7.16 -5.27
N GLU A 12 -3.07 7.88 -5.38
CA GLU A 12 -2.76 8.67 -6.56
C GLU A 12 -2.13 7.84 -7.70
N SER A 13 -2.05 8.44 -8.89
CA SER A 13 -1.44 7.81 -10.07
C SER A 13 0.03 7.48 -9.85
N CYS A 14 0.52 6.41 -10.48
CA CYS A 14 1.93 6.04 -10.45
C CYS A 14 2.78 7.11 -11.15
N PHE A 15 3.74 7.68 -10.43
CA PHE A 15 4.64 8.72 -10.94
C PHE A 15 5.71 8.16 -11.88
N SER A 16 6.01 8.91 -12.92
CA SER A 16 7.24 8.73 -13.70
C SER A 16 8.47 9.08 -12.86
N GLN A 17 9.65 8.76 -13.35
CA GLN A 17 10.91 9.08 -12.65
C GLN A 17 11.10 10.61 -12.49
N THR A 18 10.69 11.40 -13.50
CA THR A 18 10.76 12.86 -13.47
C THR A 18 9.83 13.46 -12.44
N GLU A 19 8.56 13.05 -12.42
CA GLU A 19 7.58 13.50 -11.43
C GLU A 19 8.00 13.13 -10.01
N LEU A 20 8.60 11.94 -9.83
CA LEU A 20 9.11 11.50 -8.54
C LEU A 20 10.28 12.36 -8.05
N SER A 21 11.16 12.79 -8.95
CA SER A 21 12.28 13.69 -8.62
C SER A 21 11.80 15.10 -8.27
N GLU A 22 10.76 15.59 -8.93
CA GLU A 22 10.13 16.88 -8.59
C GLU A 22 9.43 16.82 -7.24
N GLU A 23 8.70 15.74 -6.94
CA GLU A 23 8.09 15.50 -5.63
C GLU A 23 9.16 15.43 -4.52
N ALA A 24 10.31 14.79 -4.79
CA ALA A 24 11.42 14.73 -3.85
C ALA A 24 11.94 16.13 -3.49
N LYS A 25 12.13 17.00 -4.48
CA LYS A 25 12.57 18.39 -4.27
C LYS A 25 11.54 19.20 -3.49
N LEU A 26 10.26 19.06 -3.83
CA LEU A 26 9.16 19.73 -3.14
C LEU A 26 9.13 19.33 -1.65
N ARG A 27 9.19 18.05 -1.34
CA ARG A 27 9.21 17.54 0.04
C ARG A 27 10.44 18.01 0.81
N ALA A 28 11.59 18.06 0.17
CA ALA A 28 12.82 18.57 0.77
C ALA A 28 12.69 20.04 1.22
N GLY A 29 12.00 20.86 0.43
CA GLY A 29 11.74 22.27 0.73
C GLY A 29 10.75 22.50 1.88
N LEU A 30 9.81 21.58 2.11
CA LEU A 30 8.74 21.72 3.11
C LEU A 30 9.09 21.17 4.50
N SER A 31 10.26 20.58 4.68
CA SER A 31 10.62 19.82 5.87
C SER A 31 11.11 20.68 7.05
N ALA A 32 10.20 21.33 7.78
CA ALA A 32 10.52 21.77 9.14
C ALA A 32 10.72 20.56 10.05
N ARG A 33 11.84 20.49 10.78
CA ARG A 33 12.26 19.28 11.50
C ARG A 33 12.89 19.57 12.86
N LYS A 34 12.79 18.59 13.76
CA LYS A 34 13.44 18.60 15.08
C LYS A 34 13.99 17.20 15.37
N ASN A 35 15.23 17.12 15.89
CA ASN A 35 15.77 15.83 16.34
C ASN A 35 14.98 15.30 17.54
N ARG A 36 14.37 14.13 17.37
CA ARG A 36 13.56 13.46 18.39
C ARG A 36 13.81 11.97 18.37
N ARG A 37 13.68 11.31 19.53
CA ARG A 37 13.66 9.85 19.61
C ARG A 37 12.29 9.36 19.16
N SER A 38 12.26 8.57 18.09
CA SER A 38 11.05 7.97 17.57
C SER A 38 11.33 6.54 17.08
N SER A 39 10.30 5.73 17.00
CA SER A 39 10.33 4.41 16.40
C SER A 39 9.09 4.20 15.58
N LEU A 40 9.22 3.38 14.54
CA LEU A 40 8.10 2.86 13.76
C LEU A 40 7.86 1.42 14.18
N GLN A 41 6.62 1.11 14.52
CA GLN A 41 6.23 -0.22 14.97
C GLN A 41 5.53 -0.95 13.83
N LEU A 42 5.92 -2.19 13.61
CA LEU A 42 5.28 -3.14 12.68
C LEU A 42 4.48 -4.23 13.40
N THR A 43 4.33 -4.13 14.72
CA THR A 43 3.64 -5.15 15.51
C THR A 43 2.19 -5.39 15.06
N ALA A 44 1.47 -4.33 14.70
CA ALA A 44 0.10 -4.43 14.19
C ALA A 44 0.08 -5.04 12.77
N ASP A 45 0.95 -4.55 11.89
CA ASP A 45 1.11 -5.03 10.52
C ASP A 45 1.49 -6.52 10.51
N ARG A 46 2.45 -6.93 11.34
CA ARG A 46 2.86 -8.32 11.52
C ARG A 46 1.68 -9.21 11.93
N LYS A 47 0.90 -8.79 12.93
CA LYS A 47 -0.27 -9.55 13.39
C LYS A 47 -1.32 -9.67 12.29
N ALA A 48 -1.60 -8.57 11.59
CA ALA A 48 -2.56 -8.55 10.49
C ALA A 48 -2.15 -9.49 9.35
N LEU A 49 -0.91 -9.36 8.84
CA LEU A 49 -0.40 -10.18 7.73
C LEU A 49 -0.35 -11.66 8.07
N ILE A 50 0.07 -12.04 9.30
CA ILE A 50 0.07 -13.44 9.75
C ILE A 50 -1.36 -13.98 9.86
N ALA A 51 -2.29 -13.19 10.40
CA ALA A 51 -3.69 -13.60 10.52
C ALA A 51 -4.34 -13.79 9.15
N ILE A 52 -4.09 -12.87 8.21
CA ILE A 52 -4.56 -12.96 6.83
C ILE A 52 -3.97 -14.20 6.17
N TYR A 53 -2.65 -14.42 6.26
CA TYR A 53 -1.99 -15.59 5.67
C TYR A 53 -2.59 -16.90 6.17
N LYS A 54 -2.81 -17.05 7.49
CA LYS A 54 -3.44 -18.25 8.07
C LYS A 54 -4.85 -18.46 7.53
N LYS A 55 -5.64 -17.39 7.42
CA LYS A 55 -7.00 -17.47 6.87
C LYS A 55 -7.01 -17.91 5.40
N MET A 56 -5.98 -17.52 4.64
CA MET A 56 -5.87 -17.88 3.21
C MET A 56 -5.50 -19.36 3.00
N GLN A 57 -4.84 -20.01 3.95
CA GLN A 57 -4.52 -21.44 3.85
C GLN A 57 -5.76 -22.34 3.77
N GLU A 58 -6.92 -21.85 4.21
CA GLU A 58 -8.19 -22.56 4.21
C GLU A 58 -9.04 -22.29 2.95
N ARG A 59 -8.55 -21.49 2.00
CA ARG A 59 -9.29 -21.04 0.82
C ARG A 59 -8.67 -21.54 -0.48
N GLU A 60 -9.51 -21.90 -1.45
CA GLU A 60 -9.08 -22.35 -2.77
C GLU A 60 -8.65 -21.19 -3.68
N GLU A 61 -9.32 -20.05 -3.58
CA GLU A 61 -9.05 -18.85 -4.37
C GLU A 61 -8.78 -17.64 -3.49
N GLN A 62 -7.89 -16.77 -3.93
CA GLN A 62 -7.55 -15.51 -3.29
C GLN A 62 -7.83 -14.32 -4.22
N TRP A 63 -8.15 -13.18 -3.64
CA TRP A 63 -8.45 -11.96 -4.37
C TRP A 63 -7.33 -10.92 -4.26
N GLY A 64 -6.95 -10.34 -5.42
CA GLY A 64 -6.05 -9.21 -5.44
C GLY A 64 -4.70 -9.46 -4.75
N ALA A 65 -4.38 -8.64 -3.75
CA ALA A 65 -3.11 -8.69 -3.01
C ALA A 65 -2.92 -9.97 -2.19
N LEU A 66 -3.99 -10.69 -1.85
CA LEU A 66 -3.90 -11.90 -1.03
C LEU A 66 -3.17 -13.03 -1.75
N GLU A 67 -3.33 -13.14 -3.07
CA GLU A 67 -2.60 -14.11 -3.88
C GLU A 67 -1.08 -13.91 -3.80
N ALA A 68 -0.62 -12.67 -3.95
CA ALA A 68 0.80 -12.33 -3.86
C ALA A 68 1.35 -12.59 -2.45
N LEU A 69 0.61 -12.20 -1.41
CA LEU A 69 0.98 -12.47 -0.02
C LEU A 69 1.10 -13.97 0.24
N PHE A 70 0.11 -14.76 -0.20
CA PHE A 70 0.09 -16.20 0.03
C PHE A 70 1.28 -16.90 -0.64
N ARG A 71 1.55 -16.57 -1.89
CA ARG A 71 2.66 -17.16 -2.68
C ARG A 71 4.03 -16.84 -2.12
N ASP A 72 4.25 -15.60 -1.65
CA ASP A 72 5.57 -15.07 -1.31
C ASP A 72 5.72 -14.69 0.18
N PHE A 73 4.89 -15.25 1.07
CA PHE A 73 4.86 -14.91 2.48
C PHE A 73 6.24 -15.02 3.19
N TYR A 74 7.07 -15.96 2.79
CA TYR A 74 8.42 -16.14 3.36
C TYR A 74 9.31 -14.91 3.22
N ILE A 75 9.11 -14.09 2.16
CA ILE A 75 9.85 -12.83 1.98
C ILE A 75 9.37 -11.80 3.00
N VAL A 76 8.05 -11.69 3.14
CA VAL A 76 7.43 -10.76 4.09
C VAL A 76 7.83 -11.13 5.53
N GLU A 77 7.79 -12.41 5.87
CA GLU A 77 8.17 -12.91 7.19
C GLU A 77 9.64 -12.60 7.51
N ARG A 78 10.56 -12.83 6.55
CA ARG A 78 11.96 -12.46 6.70
C ARG A 78 12.12 -10.97 6.97
N VAL A 79 11.52 -10.12 6.16
CA VAL A 79 11.61 -8.66 6.31
C VAL A 79 11.04 -8.21 7.66
N LEU A 80 9.90 -8.77 8.08
CA LEU A 80 9.31 -8.49 9.39
C LEU A 80 10.25 -8.86 10.55
N ASN A 81 11.03 -9.94 10.41
CA ASN A 81 11.99 -10.36 11.43
C ASN A 81 13.26 -9.50 11.43
N ASP A 82 13.68 -9.01 10.27
CA ASP A 82 14.91 -8.24 10.09
C ASP A 82 14.70 -6.73 10.39
N CYS A 83 13.47 -6.21 10.35
CA CYS A 83 13.18 -4.80 10.62
C CYS A 83 13.55 -4.40 12.05
N ASP A 84 14.35 -3.34 12.18
CA ASP A 84 14.74 -2.77 13.46
C ASP A 84 13.72 -1.74 13.96
N GLU A 85 12.92 -2.13 14.94
CA GLU A 85 11.89 -1.29 15.57
C GLU A 85 12.40 -0.49 16.78
N ARG A 86 13.70 -0.52 17.09
CA ARG A 86 14.28 0.20 18.24
C ARG A 86 14.17 1.71 18.03
N PRO A 87 13.85 2.47 19.09
CA PRO A 87 13.77 3.92 18.99
C PRO A 87 15.13 4.54 18.65
N LYS A 88 15.19 5.31 17.57
CA LYS A 88 16.38 6.02 17.10
C LYS A 88 16.19 7.53 17.19
N ARG A 89 17.27 8.28 17.38
CA ARG A 89 17.25 9.73 17.42
C ARG A 89 17.49 10.27 16.02
N LEU A 90 16.38 10.58 15.33
CA LEU A 90 16.39 11.05 13.94
C LEU A 90 15.63 12.38 13.83
N PRO A 91 15.89 13.17 12.79
CA PRO A 91 15.05 14.30 12.42
C PRO A 91 13.62 13.85 12.13
N VAL A 92 12.64 14.37 12.88
CA VAL A 92 11.21 14.13 12.66
C VAL A 92 10.55 15.32 12.01
N LEU A 93 9.52 15.08 11.21
CA LEU A 93 8.71 16.13 10.60
C LEU A 93 7.82 16.82 11.66
N LEU A 94 7.65 18.11 11.55
CA LEU A 94 6.78 18.88 12.43
C LEU A 94 5.36 19.01 11.86
N HIS A 95 5.21 18.93 10.54
CA HIS A 95 3.96 19.14 9.83
C HIS A 95 3.75 18.07 8.74
N GLY A 96 2.55 18.01 8.18
CA GLY A 96 2.18 17.10 7.11
C GLY A 96 1.56 15.80 7.60
N SER A 97 1.32 14.88 6.65
CA SER A 97 0.68 13.58 6.91
C SER A 97 1.49 12.67 7.84
N HIS A 98 2.82 12.82 7.82
CA HIS A 98 3.77 12.06 8.64
C HIS A 98 4.36 12.89 9.79
N ALA A 99 3.65 13.92 10.28
CA ALA A 99 4.11 14.72 11.41
C ALA A 99 4.43 13.86 12.64
N GLY A 100 5.58 14.10 13.26
CA GLY A 100 6.08 13.30 14.40
C GLY A 100 6.84 12.03 14.02
N LEU A 101 6.85 11.65 12.75
CA LEU A 101 7.62 10.50 12.24
C LEU A 101 8.98 10.94 11.68
N PRO A 102 9.98 10.03 11.61
CA PRO A 102 11.26 10.33 11.00
C PRO A 102 11.10 10.85 9.58
N ARG A 103 11.83 11.89 9.22
CA ARG A 103 11.84 12.44 7.86
C ARG A 103 12.21 11.39 6.81
N ILE A 104 13.14 10.51 7.13
CA ILE A 104 13.57 9.43 6.23
C ILE A 104 12.44 8.40 5.99
N TYR A 105 11.51 8.24 6.94
CA TYR A 105 10.31 7.43 6.71
C TYR A 105 9.34 8.10 5.73
N ASP A 106 9.14 9.41 5.81
CA ASP A 106 8.31 10.14 4.85
C ASP A 106 8.84 10.00 3.42
N ILE A 107 10.17 10.04 3.26
CA ILE A 107 10.86 9.78 1.99
C ILE A 107 10.54 8.35 1.49
N ALA A 108 10.69 7.35 2.34
CA ALA A 108 10.42 5.95 2.01
C ALA A 108 8.95 5.71 1.66
N ALA A 109 8.02 6.29 2.45
CA ALA A 109 6.58 6.19 2.22
C ALA A 109 6.15 6.88 0.92
N CYS A 110 6.76 8.03 0.59
CA CYS A 110 6.55 8.71 -0.68
C CYS A 110 6.97 7.83 -1.86
N MET A 111 8.19 7.30 -1.84
CA MET A 111 8.64 6.39 -2.91
C MET A 111 7.71 5.19 -3.07
N ALA A 112 7.35 4.53 -1.96
CA ALA A 112 6.46 3.37 -2.00
C ALA A 112 5.07 3.72 -2.56
N GLY A 113 4.46 4.81 -2.10
CA GLY A 113 3.11 5.22 -2.50
C GLY A 113 3.04 5.70 -3.95
N ARG A 114 3.94 6.62 -4.35
CA ARG A 114 3.92 7.25 -5.68
C ARG A 114 4.36 6.31 -6.80
N ARG A 115 5.00 5.20 -6.48
CA ARG A 115 5.44 4.18 -7.46
C ARG A 115 4.60 2.90 -7.38
N ASP A 116 3.43 2.94 -6.77
CA ASP A 116 2.59 1.75 -6.56
C ASP A 116 3.37 0.55 -5.99
N GLY A 117 4.24 0.81 -5.01
CA GLY A 117 5.07 -0.20 -4.36
C GLY A 117 6.32 -0.62 -5.15
N ARG A 118 6.57 -0.07 -6.34
CA ARG A 118 7.74 -0.41 -7.17
C ARG A 118 8.93 0.46 -6.81
N ILE A 119 9.89 -0.12 -6.11
CA ILE A 119 11.17 0.52 -5.76
C ILE A 119 12.31 -0.38 -6.25
N ASP A 120 13.19 0.19 -7.04
CA ASP A 120 14.44 -0.39 -7.50
C ASP A 120 15.60 0.53 -7.12
N GLU A 121 16.83 0.06 -7.29
CA GLU A 121 18.04 0.80 -6.96
C GLU A 121 18.08 2.17 -7.66
N ALA A 122 17.75 2.23 -8.95
CA ALA A 122 17.72 3.47 -9.72
C ALA A 122 16.69 4.48 -9.16
N THR A 123 15.53 3.99 -8.68
CA THR A 123 14.51 4.82 -8.02
C THR A 123 15.04 5.41 -6.72
N VAL A 124 15.72 4.60 -5.91
CA VAL A 124 16.32 5.05 -4.64
C VAL A 124 17.35 6.14 -4.89
N TYR A 125 18.32 5.91 -5.78
CA TYR A 125 19.36 6.87 -6.08
C TYR A 125 18.80 8.19 -6.62
N ALA A 126 17.94 8.14 -7.63
CA ALA A 126 17.37 9.34 -8.25
C ALA A 126 16.53 10.17 -7.26
N PHE A 127 15.73 9.52 -6.40
CA PHE A 127 14.96 10.22 -5.39
C PHE A 127 15.86 10.89 -4.36
N MET A 128 16.84 10.14 -3.84
CA MET A 128 17.75 10.63 -2.81
C MET A 128 18.62 11.77 -3.31
N GLU A 129 19.14 11.70 -4.54
CA GLU A 129 19.88 12.79 -5.18
C GLU A 129 19.02 14.04 -5.37
N ALA A 130 17.79 13.88 -5.89
CA ALA A 130 16.85 14.97 -6.07
C ALA A 130 16.49 15.63 -4.74
N TYR A 131 16.21 14.84 -3.70
CA TYR A 131 15.90 15.34 -2.36
C TYR A 131 17.08 16.11 -1.76
N GLN A 132 18.27 15.52 -1.80
CA GLN A 132 19.47 16.10 -1.20
C GLN A 132 20.04 17.29 -1.99
N SER A 133 19.61 17.48 -3.26
CA SER A 133 19.93 18.73 -3.98
C SER A 133 19.31 19.98 -3.35
N VAL A 134 18.26 19.81 -2.52
CA VAL A 134 17.58 20.90 -1.81
C VAL A 134 17.93 20.89 -0.32
N THR A 135 17.87 19.71 0.32
CA THR A 135 18.10 19.58 1.77
C THR A 135 18.92 18.32 2.08
N PRO A 136 20.15 18.47 2.59
CA PRO A 136 20.99 17.31 2.90
C PRO A 136 20.39 16.45 4.01
N LEU A 137 20.61 15.14 3.91
CA LEU A 137 20.30 14.16 4.96
C LEU A 137 21.54 13.93 5.82
N THR A 138 21.29 13.60 7.07
CA THR A 138 22.36 13.17 7.98
C THR A 138 22.80 11.75 7.68
N MET A 139 24.03 11.37 8.03
CA MET A 139 24.54 9.99 7.90
C MET A 139 23.61 8.98 8.57
N ALA A 140 23.07 9.31 9.75
CA ALA A 140 22.12 8.45 10.47
C ALA A 140 20.81 8.24 9.69
N GLU A 141 20.32 9.25 8.96
CA GLU A 141 19.13 9.09 8.12
C GLU A 141 19.41 8.20 6.91
N VAL A 142 20.54 8.40 6.24
CA VAL A 142 20.92 7.55 5.10
C VAL A 142 21.12 6.09 5.53
N ALA A 143 21.77 5.86 6.67
CA ALA A 143 21.95 4.52 7.22
C ALA A 143 20.62 3.81 7.58
N GLU A 144 19.59 4.58 7.93
CA GLU A 144 18.26 4.03 8.23
C GLU A 144 17.36 3.83 7.00
N LEU A 145 17.76 4.28 5.83
CA LEU A 145 16.95 4.21 4.62
C LEU A 145 16.45 2.79 4.29
N PRO A 146 17.28 1.73 4.32
CA PRO A 146 16.81 0.37 4.04
C PRO A 146 15.71 -0.10 5.00
N ASN A 147 15.87 0.18 6.29
CA ASN A 147 14.88 -0.17 7.30
C ASN A 147 13.56 0.61 7.09
N MET A 148 13.64 1.88 6.72
CA MET A 148 12.46 2.71 6.45
C MET A 148 11.75 2.32 5.16
N LEU A 149 12.47 1.92 4.11
CA LEU A 149 11.89 1.39 2.87
C LEU A 149 11.15 0.09 3.13
N ASN A 150 11.75 -0.85 3.83
CA ASN A 150 11.11 -2.10 4.23
C ASN A 150 9.84 -1.83 5.06
N THR A 151 9.93 -0.93 6.04
CA THR A 151 8.79 -0.53 6.87
C THR A 151 7.64 0.07 6.03
N ALA A 152 7.94 0.97 5.10
CA ALA A 152 6.94 1.59 4.23
C ALA A 152 6.28 0.58 3.30
N LEU A 153 7.05 -0.33 2.71
CA LEU A 153 6.55 -1.38 1.84
C LEU A 153 5.68 -2.40 2.58
N VAL A 154 6.09 -2.82 3.78
CA VAL A 154 5.26 -3.71 4.62
C VAL A 154 3.93 -3.06 4.96
N LYS A 155 3.93 -1.78 5.34
CA LYS A 155 2.68 -1.04 5.62
C LYS A 155 1.78 -0.92 4.38
N LEU A 156 2.37 -0.66 3.22
CA LEU A 156 1.62 -0.64 1.96
C LEU A 156 1.01 -2.01 1.65
N LEU A 157 1.76 -3.10 1.82
CA LEU A 157 1.27 -4.46 1.62
C LEU A 157 0.13 -4.78 2.59
N THR A 158 0.27 -4.44 3.87
CA THR A 158 -0.78 -4.64 4.88
C THR A 158 -2.08 -3.97 4.43
N LEU A 159 -2.01 -2.70 4.01
CA LEU A 159 -3.16 -1.97 3.53
C LEU A 159 -3.83 -2.64 2.33
N GLU A 160 -3.04 -3.07 1.33
CA GLU A 160 -3.60 -3.73 0.14
C GLU A 160 -4.21 -5.09 0.48
N CYS A 161 -3.62 -5.84 1.41
CA CYS A 161 -4.19 -7.11 1.89
C CYS A 161 -5.48 -6.91 2.70
N GLU A 162 -5.55 -5.86 3.54
CA GLU A 162 -6.78 -5.53 4.28
C GLU A 162 -7.91 -5.16 3.30
N ARG A 163 -7.63 -4.35 2.28
CA ARG A 163 -8.60 -4.01 1.21
C ARG A 163 -9.05 -5.24 0.42
N ALA A 164 -8.13 -6.13 0.10
CA ALA A 164 -8.46 -7.37 -0.59
C ALA A 164 -9.32 -8.29 0.27
N LEU A 165 -9.08 -8.33 1.59
CA LEU A 165 -9.92 -9.08 2.53
C LEU A 165 -11.33 -8.47 2.65
N GLU A 166 -11.45 -7.12 2.63
CA GLU A 166 -12.75 -6.45 2.58
C GLU A 166 -13.51 -6.84 1.30
N ALA A 167 -12.83 -6.85 0.15
CA ALA A 167 -13.43 -7.29 -1.11
C ALA A 167 -13.90 -8.75 -1.07
N GLU A 168 -13.15 -9.65 -0.45
CA GLU A 168 -13.60 -11.04 -0.24
C GLU A 168 -14.84 -11.13 0.67
N ASN A 169 -14.92 -10.31 1.71
CA ASN A 169 -16.11 -10.25 2.55
C ASN A 169 -17.34 -9.74 1.75
N SER A 170 -17.13 -8.81 0.82
CA SER A 170 -18.18 -8.36 -0.10
C SER A 170 -18.65 -9.48 -1.02
N MET A 171 -17.74 -10.32 -1.52
CA MET A 171 -18.09 -11.51 -2.31
C MET A 171 -18.91 -12.53 -1.50
N GLU A 172 -18.54 -12.81 -0.26
CA GLU A 172 -19.33 -13.70 0.62
C GLU A 172 -20.71 -13.11 0.94
N THR A 173 -20.79 -11.80 1.13
CA THR A 173 -22.06 -11.09 1.29
C THR A 173 -22.93 -11.22 0.05
N ALA A 174 -22.34 -11.10 -1.15
CA ALA A 174 -23.05 -11.31 -2.42
C ALA A 174 -23.63 -12.73 -2.54
N LYS A 175 -22.83 -13.74 -2.21
CA LYS A 175 -23.29 -15.15 -2.22
C LYS A 175 -24.45 -15.39 -1.25
N SER A 176 -24.35 -14.83 -0.03
CA SER A 176 -25.41 -14.94 0.95
C SER A 176 -26.70 -14.24 0.50
N ALA A 177 -26.58 -13.05 -0.08
CA ALA A 177 -27.69 -12.29 -0.61
C ALA A 177 -28.36 -13.01 -1.81
N ALA A 178 -27.56 -13.56 -2.72
CA ALA A 178 -28.03 -14.36 -3.83
C ALA A 178 -28.87 -15.55 -3.36
N ALA A 179 -28.37 -16.33 -2.42
CA ALA A 179 -29.09 -17.49 -1.86
C ALA A 179 -30.39 -17.09 -1.16
N GLN A 180 -30.47 -15.90 -0.55
CA GLN A 180 -31.71 -15.37 0.03
C GLN A 180 -32.71 -14.96 -1.05
N LEU A 181 -32.25 -14.22 -2.08
CA LEU A 181 -33.08 -13.73 -3.16
C LEU A 181 -33.73 -14.84 -3.99
N GLU A 182 -33.01 -15.94 -4.24
CA GLU A 182 -33.51 -17.11 -4.95
C GLU A 182 -34.68 -17.80 -4.22
N ARG A 183 -34.65 -17.82 -2.88
CA ARG A 183 -35.70 -18.45 -2.05
C ARG A 183 -37.01 -17.63 -1.97
N ILE A 184 -36.93 -16.34 -2.28
CA ILE A 184 -38.05 -15.40 -2.14
C ILE A 184 -38.71 -15.22 -3.49
N LYS A 185 -40.02 -15.51 -3.60
CA LYS A 185 -40.81 -15.28 -4.81
C LYS A 185 -41.50 -13.93 -4.87
N GLU A 186 -41.71 -13.32 -3.70
CA GLU A 186 -42.42 -12.07 -3.57
C GLU A 186 -41.51 -10.89 -3.94
N ARG A 187 -41.90 -10.14 -4.99
CA ARG A 187 -41.13 -9.02 -5.55
C ARG A 187 -40.78 -7.94 -4.51
N ALA A 188 -41.78 -7.53 -3.72
CA ALA A 188 -41.59 -6.49 -2.71
C ALA A 188 -40.52 -6.86 -1.65
N ARG A 189 -40.44 -8.16 -1.30
CA ARG A 189 -39.39 -8.65 -0.38
C ARG A 189 -38.01 -8.69 -1.03
N ARG A 190 -37.94 -9.03 -2.31
CA ARG A 190 -36.69 -8.96 -3.08
C ARG A 190 -36.16 -7.52 -3.16
N GLU A 191 -37.02 -6.57 -3.50
CA GLU A 191 -36.71 -5.15 -3.53
C GLU A 191 -36.20 -4.67 -2.14
N ALA A 192 -36.87 -5.04 -1.05
CA ALA A 192 -36.43 -4.68 0.30
C ALA A 192 -35.05 -5.23 0.71
N ILE A 193 -34.66 -6.40 0.20
CA ILE A 193 -33.30 -6.95 0.42
C ILE A 193 -32.29 -6.15 -0.41
N ILE A 194 -32.57 -5.94 -1.72
CA ILE A 194 -31.70 -5.19 -2.61
C ILE A 194 -31.48 -3.76 -2.08
N ASP A 195 -32.52 -3.13 -1.51
CA ASP A 195 -32.43 -1.78 -0.96
C ASP A 195 -31.54 -1.66 0.28
N ARG A 196 -31.39 -2.74 1.03
CA ARG A 196 -30.46 -2.77 2.19
C ARG A 196 -29.01 -2.95 1.80
N LEU A 197 -28.74 -3.39 0.57
CA LEU A 197 -27.40 -3.58 0.07
C LEU A 197 -26.84 -2.27 -0.51
N SER A 198 -25.64 -1.91 -0.12
CA SER A 198 -24.94 -0.71 -0.63
C SER A 198 -24.32 -0.97 -2.01
N LEU A 199 -25.10 -1.46 -2.97
CA LEU A 199 -24.61 -1.92 -4.27
C LEU A 199 -23.88 -0.83 -5.05
N GLY A 200 -24.33 0.42 -4.96
CA GLY A 200 -23.71 1.53 -5.65
C GLY A 200 -22.39 2.00 -5.01
N GLU A 201 -22.13 1.65 -3.75
CA GLU A 201 -20.92 2.03 -3.02
C GLU A 201 -19.86 0.93 -3.03
N ASP A 202 -20.29 -0.34 -3.14
CA ASP A 202 -19.42 -1.51 -3.17
C ASP A 202 -19.42 -2.17 -4.55
N PRO A 203 -18.44 -1.84 -5.42
CA PRO A 203 -18.35 -2.39 -6.77
C PRO A 203 -18.19 -3.90 -6.80
N VAL A 204 -17.49 -4.51 -5.80
CA VAL A 204 -17.24 -5.96 -5.74
C VAL A 204 -18.53 -6.71 -5.38
N LEU A 205 -19.26 -6.22 -4.38
CA LEU A 205 -20.57 -6.76 -4.02
C LEU A 205 -21.53 -6.71 -5.21
N CYS A 206 -21.58 -5.57 -5.90
CA CYS A 206 -22.44 -5.36 -7.05
C CYS A 206 -22.09 -6.30 -8.21
N GLU A 207 -20.80 -6.37 -8.61
CA GLU A 207 -20.33 -7.26 -9.69
C GLU A 207 -20.71 -8.72 -9.41
N CYS A 208 -20.40 -9.21 -8.21
CA CYS A 208 -20.63 -10.60 -7.83
C CYS A 208 -22.10 -10.92 -7.76
N LEU A 209 -22.92 -10.10 -7.09
CA LEU A 209 -24.36 -10.36 -6.96
C LEU A 209 -25.06 -10.29 -8.30
N TYR A 210 -24.78 -9.26 -9.11
CA TYR A 210 -25.38 -9.12 -10.44
C TYR A 210 -24.98 -10.29 -11.36
N GLY A 211 -23.71 -10.70 -11.36
CA GLY A 211 -23.24 -11.83 -12.15
C GLY A 211 -24.01 -13.12 -11.84
N MET A 212 -24.11 -13.47 -10.54
CA MET A 212 -24.89 -14.64 -10.09
C MET A 212 -26.37 -14.55 -10.48
N MET A 213 -26.98 -13.40 -10.26
CA MET A 213 -28.41 -13.22 -10.56
C MET A 213 -28.71 -13.21 -12.06
N LYS A 214 -27.83 -12.65 -12.89
CA LYS A 214 -27.96 -12.69 -14.35
C LYS A 214 -28.00 -14.11 -14.92
N GLU A 215 -27.29 -15.03 -14.29
CA GLU A 215 -27.26 -16.44 -14.71
C GLU A 215 -28.47 -17.24 -14.19
N HIS A 216 -29.01 -16.89 -13.01
CA HIS A 216 -30.03 -17.67 -12.32
C HIS A 216 -31.45 -17.09 -12.34
N ASP A 217 -31.59 -15.76 -12.27
CA ASP A 217 -32.88 -15.05 -12.23
C ASP A 217 -32.76 -13.64 -12.84
N GLU A 218 -33.02 -13.52 -14.14
CA GLU A 218 -32.95 -12.26 -14.88
C GLU A 218 -33.84 -11.15 -14.28
N GLY A 219 -34.97 -11.51 -13.66
CA GLY A 219 -35.86 -10.56 -13.01
C GLY A 219 -35.22 -9.87 -11.81
N ILE A 220 -34.36 -10.57 -11.05
CA ILE A 220 -33.58 -9.97 -9.97
C ILE A 220 -32.46 -9.09 -10.53
N ALA A 221 -31.81 -9.52 -11.60
CA ALA A 221 -30.78 -8.69 -12.25
C ALA A 221 -31.37 -7.37 -12.78
N GLU A 222 -32.60 -7.37 -13.31
CA GLU A 222 -33.32 -6.17 -13.71
C GLU A 222 -33.63 -5.25 -12.50
N LEU A 223 -34.02 -5.80 -11.34
CA LEU A 223 -34.26 -5.02 -10.13
C LEU A 223 -32.97 -4.34 -9.63
N ILE A 224 -31.84 -5.05 -9.63
CA ILE A 224 -30.53 -4.49 -9.30
C ILE A 224 -30.21 -3.32 -10.25
N ASN A 225 -30.41 -3.52 -11.55
CA ASN A 225 -30.13 -2.50 -12.56
C ASN A 225 -31.06 -1.27 -12.41
N ALA A 226 -32.34 -1.49 -12.12
CA ALA A 226 -33.29 -0.42 -11.85
C ALA A 226 -32.89 0.42 -10.63
N LYS A 227 -32.47 -0.23 -9.53
CA LYS A 227 -31.98 0.46 -8.34
C LYS A 227 -30.76 1.33 -8.63
N LEU A 228 -29.75 0.79 -9.32
CA LEU A 228 -28.53 1.54 -9.65
C LEU A 228 -28.80 2.74 -10.55
N ARG A 229 -29.77 2.63 -11.47
CA ARG A 229 -30.22 3.78 -12.31
C ARG A 229 -30.82 4.91 -11.47
N LEU A 230 -31.54 4.58 -10.40
CA LEU A 230 -32.06 5.58 -9.45
C LEU A 230 -30.94 6.31 -8.69
N GLU A 231 -29.79 5.66 -8.54
CA GLU A 231 -28.58 6.24 -7.92
C GLU A 231 -27.64 6.90 -8.94
N ASP A 232 -28.06 7.03 -10.21
CA ASP A 232 -27.23 7.54 -11.32
C ASP A 232 -25.94 6.72 -11.54
N LYS A 233 -26.03 5.39 -11.36
CA LYS A 233 -24.93 4.43 -11.51
C LYS A 233 -25.25 3.38 -12.56
N SER A 234 -24.21 2.79 -13.16
CA SER A 234 -24.35 1.71 -14.13
C SER A 234 -23.62 0.45 -13.69
N ILE A 235 -24.19 -0.71 -14.01
CA ILE A 235 -23.57 -2.02 -13.79
C ILE A 235 -22.18 -2.10 -14.44
N ASP A 236 -22.08 -1.71 -15.71
CA ASP A 236 -20.81 -1.79 -16.45
C ASP A 236 -19.74 -0.93 -15.81
N GLY A 237 -20.09 0.26 -15.31
CA GLY A 237 -19.19 1.14 -14.59
C GLY A 237 -18.69 0.54 -13.27
N LEU A 238 -19.58 -0.11 -12.51
CA LEU A 238 -19.22 -0.77 -11.26
C LEU A 238 -18.39 -2.03 -11.49
N CYS A 239 -18.73 -2.86 -12.48
CA CYS A 239 -17.91 -4.03 -12.87
C CYS A 239 -16.52 -3.61 -13.34
N ALA A 240 -16.41 -2.57 -14.17
CA ALA A 240 -15.13 -2.02 -14.61
C ALA A 240 -14.28 -1.52 -13.42
N LYS A 241 -14.93 -0.87 -12.44
CA LYS A 241 -14.29 -0.39 -11.22
C LYS A 241 -13.79 -1.56 -10.35
N ALA A 242 -14.61 -2.59 -10.13
CA ALA A 242 -14.21 -3.79 -9.38
C ALA A 242 -13.01 -4.50 -10.04
N ALA A 243 -13.04 -4.69 -11.35
CA ALA A 243 -11.94 -5.28 -12.12
C ALA A 243 -10.66 -4.41 -12.05
N ALA A 244 -10.79 -3.09 -12.09
CA ALA A 244 -9.65 -2.17 -11.95
C ALA A 244 -9.06 -2.25 -10.54
N MET A 245 -9.90 -2.30 -9.50
CA MET A 245 -9.47 -2.46 -8.10
C MET A 245 -8.68 -3.76 -7.91
N ARG A 246 -9.18 -4.89 -8.43
CA ARG A 246 -8.50 -6.20 -8.38
C ARG A 246 -7.13 -6.14 -9.05
N ARG A 247 -7.07 -5.66 -10.30
CA ARG A 247 -5.80 -5.54 -11.04
C ARG A 247 -4.79 -4.67 -10.32
N ARG A 248 -5.22 -3.51 -9.80
CA ARG A 248 -4.33 -2.59 -9.08
C ARG A 248 -3.81 -3.20 -7.78
N SER A 249 -4.68 -3.85 -7.01
CA SER A 249 -4.31 -4.52 -5.76
C SER A 249 -3.27 -5.62 -6.00
N THR A 250 -3.48 -6.50 -7.00
CA THR A 250 -2.51 -7.53 -7.40
C THR A 250 -1.19 -6.90 -7.85
N GLN A 251 -1.25 -5.91 -8.73
CA GLN A 251 -0.06 -5.22 -9.25
C GLN A 251 0.78 -4.58 -8.14
N ARG A 252 0.13 -3.90 -7.18
CA ARG A 252 0.81 -3.27 -6.04
C ARG A 252 1.48 -4.29 -5.14
N ALA A 253 0.78 -5.38 -4.80
CA ALA A 253 1.34 -6.43 -3.98
C ALA A 253 2.55 -7.10 -4.64
N ASP A 254 2.46 -7.44 -5.93
CA ASP A 254 3.58 -7.97 -6.70
C ASP A 254 4.77 -6.98 -6.75
N ASN A 255 4.50 -5.69 -6.94
CA ASN A 255 5.53 -4.66 -6.93
C ASN A 255 6.23 -4.59 -5.56
N VAL A 256 5.44 -4.59 -4.46
CA VAL A 256 5.99 -4.58 -3.09
C VAL A 256 6.89 -5.80 -2.86
N ILE A 257 6.44 -7.00 -3.20
CA ILE A 257 7.23 -8.23 -3.03
C ILE A 257 8.55 -8.15 -3.81
N ARG A 258 8.51 -7.67 -5.06
CA ARG A 258 9.72 -7.47 -5.87
C ARG A 258 10.66 -6.44 -5.26
N SER A 259 10.10 -5.35 -4.75
CA SER A 259 10.87 -4.28 -4.11
C SER A 259 11.52 -4.75 -2.80
N LEU A 260 10.83 -5.54 -1.98
CA LEU A 260 11.42 -6.15 -0.78
C LEU A 260 12.59 -7.08 -1.12
N ARG A 261 12.49 -7.83 -2.23
CA ARG A 261 13.63 -8.64 -2.73
C ARG A 261 14.79 -7.76 -3.20
N CYS A 262 14.49 -6.72 -3.97
CA CYS A 262 15.50 -5.78 -4.49
C CYS A 262 16.26 -5.11 -3.33
N ILE A 263 15.53 -4.51 -2.38
CA ILE A 263 16.11 -3.85 -1.19
C ILE A 263 16.95 -4.83 -0.37
N GLY A 264 16.50 -6.07 -0.20
CA GLY A 264 17.27 -7.11 0.51
C GLY A 264 18.52 -7.58 -0.23
N GLY A 265 18.65 -7.32 -1.54
CA GLY A 265 19.81 -7.67 -2.37
C GLY A 265 20.74 -6.50 -2.68
N MET A 266 20.40 -5.26 -2.28
CA MET A 266 21.25 -4.09 -2.53
C MET A 266 22.51 -4.09 -1.66
N GLU A 267 23.62 -3.61 -2.22
CA GLU A 267 24.86 -3.36 -1.49
C GLU A 267 24.78 -2.05 -0.69
N TRP A 268 24.11 -2.09 0.46
CA TRP A 268 23.81 -0.90 1.25
C TRP A 268 25.05 -0.16 1.77
N ASN A 269 26.17 -0.82 1.98
CA ASN A 269 27.42 -0.15 2.35
C ASN A 269 27.88 0.80 1.23
N LYS A 270 27.88 0.33 -0.01
CA LYS A 270 28.19 1.15 -1.18
C LYS A 270 27.15 2.26 -1.38
N ALA A 271 25.84 1.91 -1.30
CA ALA A 271 24.78 2.89 -1.42
C ALA A 271 24.88 3.99 -0.34
N PHE A 272 25.26 3.64 0.89
CA PHE A 272 25.51 4.62 1.94
C PHE A 272 26.66 5.58 1.59
N GLU A 273 27.77 5.09 1.09
CA GLU A 273 28.90 5.90 0.67
C GLU A 273 28.53 6.86 -0.48
N ASP A 274 27.80 6.34 -1.48
CA ASP A 274 27.37 7.11 -2.64
C ASP A 274 26.33 8.18 -2.28
N LEU A 275 25.39 7.88 -1.40
CA LEU A 275 24.27 8.75 -1.03
C LEU A 275 24.57 9.71 0.12
N SER A 276 25.59 9.43 0.94
CA SER A 276 25.94 10.30 2.06
C SER A 276 26.78 11.50 1.58
N ILE A 277 26.16 12.66 1.48
CA ILE A 277 26.88 13.90 1.17
C ILE A 277 27.96 14.18 2.22
N THR A 278 27.66 13.95 3.49
CA THR A 278 28.59 14.16 4.59
C THR A 278 29.79 13.24 4.50
N ASP A 279 29.59 11.94 4.20
CA ASP A 279 30.68 10.98 4.00
C ASP A 279 31.54 11.36 2.79
N ARG A 280 30.95 11.76 1.68
CA ARG A 280 31.68 12.24 0.49
C ARG A 280 32.54 13.46 0.78
N GLU A 281 32.05 14.42 1.56
CA GLU A 281 32.85 15.60 1.94
C GLU A 281 33.96 15.23 2.92
N LEU A 282 33.70 14.34 3.89
CA LEU A 282 34.74 13.86 4.81
C LEU A 282 35.86 13.09 4.08
N ARG A 283 35.52 12.28 3.09
CA ARG A 283 36.52 11.53 2.28
C ARG A 283 37.42 12.44 1.43
N ARG A 284 37.03 13.71 1.21
CA ARG A 284 37.90 14.73 0.60
C ARG A 284 39.00 15.22 1.54
N ASP A 285 38.84 15.02 2.85
CA ASP A 285 39.89 15.33 3.83
C ASP A 285 41.02 14.30 3.70
N PRO A 286 42.30 14.73 3.52
CA PRO A 286 43.44 13.82 3.36
C PRO A 286 43.70 12.89 4.54
N VAL A 287 43.19 13.22 5.72
CA VAL A 287 43.34 12.38 6.92
C VAL A 287 42.23 11.33 6.95
N TYR A 288 40.98 11.73 6.76
CA TYR A 288 39.83 10.84 6.78
C TYR A 288 39.83 9.85 5.60
N GLY A 289 40.18 10.29 4.39
CA GLY A 289 40.25 9.45 3.21
C GLY A 289 41.36 8.38 3.19
N LYS A 290 42.20 8.33 4.26
CA LYS A 290 43.23 7.31 4.46
C LYS A 290 42.91 6.34 5.60
N MET A 291 41.71 6.45 6.20
CA MET A 291 41.29 5.66 7.36
C MET A 291 40.46 4.41 6.96
N ASP A 292 40.54 3.95 5.71
CA ASP A 292 39.95 2.69 5.23
C ASP A 292 40.75 1.47 5.71
#